data_d416f4e1aa65b5e58f762e3ffdeb1d43
#
_entry.id   d416f4e1aa65b5e58f762e3ffdeb1d43
#
_cell.length_a   1.000
_cell.length_b   1.000
_cell.length_c   1.000
_cell.angle_alpha   90.00
_cell.angle_beta   90.00
_cell.angle_gamma   90.00
#
_symmetry.space_group_name_H-M   'P 1'
#
loop_
_entity.id
_entity.type
_entity.pdbx_description
1 polymer ?
#
loop_
_entity_poly.entity_id
_entity_poly.type
_entity_poly.pdbx_seq_one_letter_code
_entity_poly.pdbx_strand_id
1 'polypeptide(L)'
;MKRNVKNGIFIGIIILVIAAMFLTNYYAKKNTTNTSGPNTEMMANPPSMGNNQSDDNTPPAKLDDNQNNDNSTSQDNANGGNRQNNQGTPPEKPSGDNNDNNNQMPEMPNMTSTNDNTSVIYYVLFAIEGLGLSLSLIYLIMSNLNKKTTKETFKSTDKIVIYVLSVLLLTIGSFYINNKLITTNKTESSGPGNNNQNSKVEYQAATEITEDKEITDENYSSTTSDENSVLVSGSTVTIENSSITKEGDSDGGDSTSFYGNNSAILAKDGANLTLKNITVTTNATAANGVFSYGGSATTNNASSDGTTVNISDSKITTTKDNSGGIMTTGGGIMNATNLTVKTSGTSSAAIRSDRGGGEVNVNKGTYQTDGVGSPSIYSTANITVKNAKLIATKSEGVVIEGKNSVTLENVDLTDTNSKLNGQSTTYKNIFLYQSMSGDASDGEATFTAKDSNIVTNKGDTFYITNTSATINLSNNTITNNDKTGNFLKSQKESWGNEGSNGGDTTLNMTNQSATGNIVIDEISTLKMNSKDSSYYEGTINGDNTAKSIKLVLDKTSKIKLTGDSYVTGLEDSDTDYSNIDFNGYKLYVNGKAIN
;
A
#
# COMPACT_ATOMS: atom_id res chain seq x y z
N MET A 1 -3.87 -53.19 37.14
CA MET A 1 -3.13 -51.91 37.05
C MET A 1 -3.60 -51.00 38.17
N LYS A 2 -2.66 -50.47 38.99
CA LYS A 2 -3.00 -49.62 40.15
C LYS A 2 -3.65 -48.31 39.66
N ARG A 3 -4.62 -47.75 40.43
CA ARG A 3 -5.41 -46.54 40.05
C ARG A 3 -4.50 -45.36 39.64
N ASN A 4 -3.40 -45.14 40.37
CA ASN A 4 -2.48 -44.04 40.07
C ASN A 4 -1.80 -44.19 38.71
N VAL A 5 -1.52 -45.42 38.25
CA VAL A 5 -0.97 -45.67 36.91
C VAL A 5 -2.01 -45.37 35.83
N LYS A 6 -3.30 -45.74 36.06
CA LYS A 6 -4.38 -45.40 35.13
C LYS A 6 -4.61 -43.90 35.04
N ASN A 7 -4.66 -43.19 36.17
CA ASN A 7 -4.80 -41.73 36.16
C ASN A 7 -3.62 -41.04 35.46
N GLY A 8 -2.40 -41.53 35.66
CA GLY A 8 -1.22 -41.02 34.95
C GLY A 8 -1.32 -41.17 33.44
N ILE A 9 -1.86 -42.31 32.95
CA ILE A 9 -2.09 -42.52 31.52
C ILE A 9 -3.11 -41.53 30.98
N PHE A 10 -4.24 -41.31 31.68
CA PHE A 10 -5.26 -40.37 31.20
C PHE A 10 -4.79 -38.92 31.26
N ILE A 11 -3.98 -38.53 32.24
CA ILE A 11 -3.32 -37.22 32.27
C ILE A 11 -2.37 -37.07 31.07
N GLY A 12 -1.60 -38.12 30.75
CA GLY A 12 -0.76 -38.14 29.56
C GLY A 12 -1.54 -37.99 28.26
N ILE A 13 -2.71 -38.67 28.13
CA ILE A 13 -3.61 -38.54 27.00
C ILE A 13 -4.14 -37.11 26.87
N ILE A 14 -4.55 -36.48 27.99
CA ILE A 14 -5.03 -35.08 27.98
C ILE A 14 -3.93 -34.14 27.44
N ILE A 15 -2.70 -34.29 27.92
CA ILE A 15 -1.57 -33.46 27.47
C ILE A 15 -1.32 -33.65 25.97
N LEU A 16 -1.34 -34.90 25.49
CA LEU A 16 -1.15 -35.22 24.06
C LEU A 16 -2.27 -34.65 23.20
N VAL A 17 -3.53 -34.73 23.66
CA VAL A 17 -4.68 -34.20 22.93
C VAL A 17 -4.61 -32.67 22.87
N ILE A 18 -4.26 -32.00 23.97
CA ILE A 18 -4.07 -30.55 23.96
C ILE A 18 -2.95 -30.15 22.99
N ALA A 19 -1.81 -30.87 22.99
CA ALA A 19 -0.74 -30.62 22.04
C ALA A 19 -1.17 -30.83 20.60
N ALA A 20 -1.96 -31.88 20.32
CA ALA A 20 -2.53 -32.13 19.01
C ALA A 20 -3.47 -31.00 18.57
N MET A 21 -4.35 -30.52 19.46
CA MET A 21 -5.24 -29.38 19.16
C MET A 21 -4.48 -28.10 18.79
N PHE A 22 -3.36 -27.80 19.48
CA PHE A 22 -2.49 -26.68 19.11
C PHE A 22 -1.85 -26.89 17.73
N LEU A 23 -1.40 -28.10 17.42
CA LEU A 23 -0.81 -28.45 16.12
C LEU A 23 -1.86 -28.35 14.99
N THR A 24 -3.03 -28.94 15.20
CA THR A 24 -4.13 -28.89 14.21
C THR A 24 -4.54 -27.43 13.94
N ASN A 25 -4.64 -26.62 14.99
CA ASN A 25 -4.94 -25.19 14.87
C ASN A 25 -3.84 -24.44 14.11
N TYR A 26 -2.55 -24.71 14.43
CA TYR A 26 -1.42 -24.13 13.73
C TYR A 26 -1.42 -24.48 12.22
N TYR A 27 -1.63 -25.76 11.86
CA TYR A 27 -1.67 -26.16 10.46
C TYR A 27 -2.93 -25.68 9.73
N ALA A 28 -4.08 -25.65 10.40
CA ALA A 28 -5.29 -25.05 9.86
C ALA A 28 -5.08 -23.57 9.52
N LYS A 29 -4.48 -22.81 10.44
CA LYS A 29 -4.15 -21.40 10.25
C LYS A 29 -3.12 -21.20 9.12
N LYS A 30 -2.07 -22.02 9.06
CA LYS A 30 -1.04 -21.95 8.01
C LYS A 30 -1.61 -22.25 6.62
N ASN A 31 -2.52 -23.19 6.49
CA ASN A 31 -3.10 -23.55 5.20
C ASN A 31 -4.23 -22.59 4.76
N THR A 32 -4.89 -21.90 5.69
CA THR A 32 -5.84 -20.83 5.36
C THR A 32 -5.13 -19.54 4.94
N THR A 33 -3.93 -19.25 5.45
CA THR A 33 -3.12 -18.10 5.02
C THR A 33 -2.48 -18.29 3.64
N ASN A 34 -2.32 -19.52 3.16
CA ASN A 34 -1.80 -19.78 1.81
C ASN A 34 -2.87 -19.70 0.71
N THR A 35 -4.14 -19.48 1.04
CA THR A 35 -5.27 -19.36 0.10
C THR A 35 -5.91 -17.96 0.09
N SER A 36 -5.48 -17.07 0.95
CA SER A 36 -5.92 -15.67 0.90
C SER A 36 -5.08 -14.92 -0.14
N GLY A 37 -5.75 -14.37 -1.13
CA GLY A 37 -5.21 -13.38 -2.05
C GLY A 37 -4.57 -12.19 -1.30
N PRO A 38 -4.00 -11.23 -2.01
CA PRO A 38 -3.10 -10.23 -1.45
C PRO A 38 -3.78 -9.41 -0.36
N ASN A 39 -3.46 -9.73 0.88
CA ASN A 39 -3.79 -8.89 2.02
C ASN A 39 -2.87 -7.68 2.05
N THR A 40 -3.44 -6.50 2.19
CA THR A 40 -2.93 -5.26 2.85
C THR A 40 -1.41 -5.04 2.97
N GLU A 41 -0.56 -5.82 2.32
CA GLU A 41 0.89 -5.59 2.19
C GLU A 41 1.23 -4.58 1.09
N MET A 42 0.27 -3.75 0.70
CA MET A 42 0.32 -2.94 -0.53
C MET A 42 1.11 -1.65 -0.42
N MET A 43 1.79 -1.41 0.70
CA MET A 43 2.33 -0.08 0.91
C MET A 43 3.65 0.24 0.24
N ALA A 44 4.32 -0.68 -0.34
CA ALA A 44 5.56 -0.40 -1.06
C ALA A 44 5.80 -1.35 -2.23
N ASN A 45 4.86 -2.22 -2.53
CA ASN A 45 4.96 -3.13 -3.65
C ASN A 45 3.62 -3.26 -4.36
N PRO A 46 3.65 -3.42 -5.68
CA PRO A 46 2.46 -3.71 -6.45
C PRO A 46 1.83 -5.03 -6.00
N PRO A 47 0.50 -5.13 -5.99
CA PRO A 47 -0.19 -6.37 -5.71
C PRO A 47 0.18 -7.44 -6.75
N SER A 48 0.40 -8.67 -6.29
CA SER A 48 0.51 -9.79 -7.19
C SER A 48 -0.84 -10.00 -7.88
N MET A 49 -0.84 -10.12 -9.21
CA MET A 49 -2.03 -10.44 -9.99
C MET A 49 -2.69 -11.73 -9.50
N GLY A 50 -3.88 -11.65 -8.94
CA GLY A 50 -4.84 -12.72 -8.99
C GLY A 50 -5.44 -12.76 -10.40
N ASN A 51 -5.35 -13.90 -11.09
CA ASN A 51 -6.03 -14.13 -12.36
C ASN A 51 -7.54 -13.97 -12.17
N ASN A 52 -8.04 -12.80 -12.52
CA ASN A 52 -9.44 -12.64 -12.92
C ASN A 52 -9.45 -11.93 -14.26
N GLN A 53 -9.45 -12.75 -15.33
CA GLN A 53 -9.90 -12.30 -16.63
C GLN A 53 -11.38 -11.93 -16.52
N SER A 54 -11.67 -10.66 -16.59
CA SER A 54 -12.90 -10.18 -17.20
C SER A 54 -12.52 -9.56 -18.53
N ASP A 55 -12.86 -10.27 -19.61
CA ASP A 55 -12.78 -9.78 -20.98
C ASP A 55 -13.68 -8.55 -21.10
N ASP A 56 -13.07 -7.39 -21.22
CA ASP A 56 -13.68 -6.28 -21.92
C ASP A 56 -12.58 -5.55 -22.71
N ASN A 57 -12.30 -6.14 -23.88
CA ASN A 57 -11.43 -5.59 -24.90
C ASN A 57 -12.18 -4.51 -25.68
N THR A 58 -11.98 -3.26 -25.33
CA THR A 58 -12.13 -2.18 -26.32
C THR A 58 -11.03 -1.15 -26.09
N PRO A 59 -9.99 -1.12 -26.94
CA PRO A 59 -8.98 -0.06 -26.89
C PRO A 59 -9.62 1.25 -27.37
N PRO A 60 -9.28 2.40 -26.77
CA PRO A 60 -9.67 3.69 -27.35
C PRO A 60 -8.96 3.90 -28.68
N ALA A 61 -9.72 4.31 -29.67
CA ALA A 61 -9.29 4.58 -31.02
C ALA A 61 -8.17 5.62 -31.06
N LYS A 62 -7.04 5.26 -31.67
CA LYS A 62 -6.00 6.20 -32.09
C LYS A 62 -6.57 7.15 -33.13
N LEU A 63 -6.43 8.43 -32.88
CA LEU A 63 -6.52 9.46 -33.91
C LEU A 63 -5.26 9.37 -34.79
N ASP A 64 -5.39 8.93 -36.01
CA ASP A 64 -4.37 9.03 -37.04
C ASP A 64 -4.35 10.47 -37.59
N ASP A 65 -3.24 11.15 -37.34
CA ASP A 65 -2.82 12.32 -38.09
C ASP A 65 -2.32 11.83 -39.47
N ASN A 66 -3.04 12.15 -40.51
CA ASN A 66 -2.49 12.15 -41.86
C ASN A 66 -2.70 13.50 -42.48
N GLN A 67 -1.59 14.24 -42.58
CA GLN A 67 -1.46 15.41 -43.45
C GLN A 67 -1.62 15.00 -44.90
N ASN A 68 -2.34 15.79 -45.67
CA ASN A 68 -1.79 16.28 -46.94
C ASN A 68 -2.46 17.57 -47.43
N ASN A 69 -1.57 18.47 -47.80
CA ASN A 69 -1.68 19.70 -48.58
C ASN A 69 -2.76 19.71 -49.65
N ASP A 70 -3.47 20.81 -49.85
CA ASP A 70 -3.17 21.82 -50.87
C ASP A 70 -4.17 22.98 -50.84
N ASN A 71 -3.60 24.14 -50.76
CA ASN A 71 -3.81 25.43 -51.44
C ASN A 71 -5.19 25.78 -52.07
N SER A 72 -5.84 26.82 -51.60
CA SER A 72 -5.98 28.12 -52.32
C SER A 72 -7.13 28.99 -51.81
N THR A 73 -6.76 30.18 -51.46
CA THR A 73 -7.35 31.52 -51.66
C THR A 73 -8.86 31.77 -51.53
N SER A 74 -9.09 32.75 -50.67
CA SER A 74 -9.86 34.00 -50.79
C SER A 74 -11.30 34.06 -50.30
N GLN A 75 -11.39 34.97 -49.35
CA GLN A 75 -12.29 36.16 -49.26
C GLN A 75 -13.77 35.97 -48.89
N ASP A 76 -14.01 36.60 -47.76
CA ASP A 76 -15.03 37.61 -47.46
C ASP A 76 -16.51 37.23 -47.28
N ASN A 77 -16.91 37.69 -46.16
CA ASN A 77 -18.09 38.50 -45.84
C ASN A 77 -19.18 37.92 -44.94
N ALA A 78 -19.31 38.70 -43.93
CA ALA A 78 -20.36 38.88 -42.95
C ALA A 78 -21.82 38.59 -43.43
N ASN A 79 -22.61 38.06 -42.55
CA ASN A 79 -23.74 38.73 -41.93
C ASN A 79 -24.81 37.76 -41.39
N GLY A 80 -25.16 37.95 -40.22
CA GLY A 80 -26.42 38.07 -39.56
C GLY A 80 -27.58 37.10 -39.86
N GLY A 81 -28.19 36.59 -38.81
CA GLY A 81 -29.61 36.29 -38.91
C GLY A 81 -30.11 35.00 -38.27
N ASN A 82 -30.45 35.09 -37.03
CA ASN A 82 -31.72 34.71 -36.38
C ASN A 82 -32.52 33.45 -36.82
N ARG A 83 -32.83 32.63 -35.77
CA ARG A 83 -34.07 31.86 -35.52
C ARG A 83 -34.34 30.58 -36.31
N GLN A 84 -34.50 29.45 -35.69
CA GLN A 84 -35.76 28.96 -35.09
C GLN A 84 -35.64 27.49 -34.66
N ASN A 85 -36.30 27.18 -33.55
CA ASN A 85 -36.65 25.85 -33.05
C ASN A 85 -37.21 24.93 -34.15
N ASN A 86 -36.79 23.66 -34.11
CA ASN A 86 -37.71 22.58 -34.44
C ASN A 86 -37.33 21.29 -33.66
N GLN A 87 -38.27 20.85 -32.85
CA GLN A 87 -38.34 19.54 -32.26
C GLN A 87 -38.48 18.47 -33.36
N GLY A 88 -37.64 17.46 -33.34
CA GLY A 88 -37.81 16.26 -34.15
C GLY A 88 -37.69 15.03 -33.30
N THR A 89 -38.78 14.31 -33.19
CA THR A 89 -38.94 13.00 -32.55
C THR A 89 -38.03 11.94 -33.17
N PRO A 90 -37.53 10.95 -32.36
CA PRO A 90 -36.73 9.83 -32.88
C PRO A 90 -37.61 8.82 -33.63
N PRO A 91 -37.11 8.16 -34.68
CA PRO A 91 -37.85 7.15 -35.42
C PRO A 91 -37.87 5.79 -34.68
N GLU A 92 -39.01 5.12 -34.88
CA GLU A 92 -39.36 3.81 -34.34
C GLU A 92 -38.50 2.67 -34.92
N LYS A 93 -38.36 1.66 -34.09
CA LYS A 93 -37.69 0.37 -34.32
C LYS A 93 -38.58 -0.52 -35.22
N PRO A 94 -38.06 -1.15 -36.29
CA PRO A 94 -38.78 -2.20 -36.98
C PRO A 94 -38.79 -3.51 -36.25
N SER A 95 -39.95 -4.11 -36.14
CA SER A 95 -40.20 -5.47 -35.68
C SER A 95 -40.10 -6.48 -36.84
N GLY A 96 -39.66 -7.68 -36.55
CA GLY A 96 -39.78 -8.88 -37.38
C GLY A 96 -38.46 -9.64 -37.51
N ASP A 97 -38.29 -10.82 -37.20
CA ASP A 97 -38.88 -12.10 -37.24
C ASP A 97 -37.92 -13.16 -36.70
N ASN A 98 -38.45 -14.15 -36.08
CA ASN A 98 -37.77 -15.35 -35.58
C ASN A 98 -36.97 -16.08 -36.66
N ASN A 99 -35.76 -16.50 -36.31
CA ASN A 99 -35.25 -17.79 -36.77
C ASN A 99 -34.27 -18.40 -35.76
N ASP A 100 -34.67 -19.55 -35.25
CA ASP A 100 -33.89 -20.48 -34.47
C ASP A 100 -32.57 -20.83 -35.16
N ASN A 101 -31.46 -20.59 -34.50
CA ASN A 101 -30.26 -21.40 -34.69
C ASN A 101 -29.55 -21.65 -33.35
N ASN A 102 -29.73 -22.86 -32.90
CA ASN A 102 -29.00 -23.55 -31.85
C ASN A 102 -27.51 -23.48 -32.16
N ASN A 103 -26.80 -22.57 -31.49
CA ASN A 103 -25.35 -22.72 -31.26
C ASN A 103 -25.14 -22.83 -29.78
N GLN A 104 -25.10 -24.10 -29.32
CA GLN A 104 -24.55 -24.47 -28.02
C GLN A 104 -23.11 -23.95 -27.96
N MET A 105 -22.88 -22.97 -27.07
CA MET A 105 -21.54 -22.70 -26.57
C MET A 105 -21.01 -23.94 -25.86
N PRO A 106 -19.73 -24.30 -26.03
CA PRO A 106 -19.13 -25.36 -25.25
C PRO A 106 -19.22 -25.00 -23.77
N GLU A 107 -19.80 -25.90 -22.98
CA GLU A 107 -19.75 -25.81 -21.53
C GLU A 107 -18.29 -25.67 -21.09
N MET A 108 -17.98 -24.56 -20.42
CA MET A 108 -16.72 -24.44 -19.68
C MET A 108 -16.65 -25.55 -18.63
N PRO A 109 -15.53 -26.22 -18.49
CA PRO A 109 -15.38 -27.21 -17.44
C PRO A 109 -15.59 -26.53 -16.10
N ASN A 110 -16.54 -27.07 -15.34
CA ASN A 110 -16.83 -26.72 -13.97
C ASN A 110 -15.51 -26.85 -13.17
N MET A 111 -14.87 -25.72 -12.86
CA MET A 111 -13.78 -25.72 -11.89
C MET A 111 -14.40 -25.98 -10.52
N THR A 112 -14.50 -27.25 -10.18
CA THR A 112 -14.75 -27.66 -8.80
C THR A 112 -13.63 -27.12 -7.94
N SER A 113 -13.98 -26.22 -7.03
CA SER A 113 -13.07 -25.68 -6.03
C SER A 113 -12.54 -26.83 -5.17
N THR A 114 -11.28 -27.17 -5.31
CA THR A 114 -10.59 -28.22 -4.55
C THR A 114 -10.33 -27.84 -3.09
N ASN A 115 -10.88 -26.73 -2.60
CA ASN A 115 -10.61 -26.21 -1.26
C ASN A 115 -11.61 -26.66 -0.17
N ASP A 116 -12.78 -27.18 -0.52
CA ASP A 116 -13.78 -27.58 0.49
C ASP A 116 -13.32 -28.80 1.31
N ASN A 117 -12.55 -29.70 0.72
CA ASN A 117 -12.13 -30.92 1.41
C ASN A 117 -11.09 -30.68 2.52
N THR A 118 -10.23 -29.67 2.38
CA THR A 118 -9.19 -29.39 3.39
C THR A 118 -9.79 -28.82 4.67
N SER A 119 -10.77 -27.94 4.57
CA SER A 119 -11.51 -27.39 5.72
C SER A 119 -12.25 -28.46 6.48
N VAL A 120 -12.92 -29.39 5.77
CA VAL A 120 -13.66 -30.50 6.38
C VAL A 120 -12.75 -31.41 7.19
N ILE A 121 -11.54 -31.68 6.73
CA ILE A 121 -10.55 -32.51 7.44
C ILE A 121 -10.20 -31.91 8.80
N TYR A 122 -9.98 -30.59 8.89
CA TYR A 122 -9.68 -29.93 10.16
C TYR A 122 -10.86 -29.97 11.12
N TYR A 123 -12.09 -29.80 10.67
CA TYR A 123 -13.28 -29.92 11.51
C TYR A 123 -13.44 -31.34 12.07
N VAL A 124 -13.16 -32.36 11.28
CA VAL A 124 -13.19 -33.76 11.72
C VAL A 124 -12.09 -34.00 12.77
N LEU A 125 -10.88 -33.50 12.56
CA LEU A 125 -9.79 -33.60 13.54
C LEU A 125 -10.15 -32.93 14.86
N PHE A 126 -10.67 -31.72 14.86
CA PHE A 126 -11.09 -31.02 16.07
C PHE A 126 -12.21 -31.76 16.82
N ALA A 127 -13.15 -32.38 16.10
CA ALA A 127 -14.18 -33.19 16.70
C ALA A 127 -13.61 -34.42 17.42
N ILE A 128 -12.66 -35.11 16.81
CA ILE A 128 -11.98 -36.29 17.39
C ILE A 128 -11.15 -35.88 18.62
N GLU A 129 -10.41 -34.80 18.53
CA GLU A 129 -9.60 -34.26 19.62
C GLU A 129 -10.47 -33.81 20.81
N GLY A 130 -11.57 -33.10 20.53
CA GLY A 130 -12.55 -32.68 21.53
C GLY A 130 -13.20 -33.88 22.25
N LEU A 131 -13.54 -34.94 21.50
CA LEU A 131 -14.07 -36.18 22.05
C LEU A 131 -13.03 -36.86 22.95
N GLY A 132 -11.79 -37.00 22.51
CA GLY A 132 -10.69 -37.59 23.29
C GLY A 132 -10.42 -36.85 24.60
N LEU A 133 -10.39 -35.50 24.54
CA LEU A 133 -10.23 -34.65 25.72
C LEU A 133 -11.39 -34.82 26.71
N SER A 134 -12.62 -34.80 26.22
CA SER A 134 -13.83 -34.94 27.02
C SER A 134 -13.91 -36.29 27.73
N LEU A 135 -13.63 -37.38 27.02
CA LEU A 135 -13.62 -38.75 27.60
C LEU A 135 -12.54 -38.88 28.68
N SER A 136 -11.35 -38.36 28.45
CA SER A 136 -10.26 -38.43 29.40
C SER A 136 -10.50 -37.62 30.66
N LEU A 137 -11.02 -36.39 30.50
CA LEU A 137 -11.32 -35.48 31.61
C LEU A 137 -12.44 -36.03 32.49
N ILE A 138 -13.56 -36.49 31.91
CA ILE A 138 -14.68 -37.06 32.64
C ILE A 138 -14.26 -38.34 33.36
N TYR A 139 -13.46 -39.20 32.73
CA TYR A 139 -12.90 -40.37 33.40
C TYR A 139 -12.10 -39.98 34.63
N LEU A 140 -11.23 -39.01 34.57
CA LEU A 140 -10.43 -38.55 35.71
C LEU A 140 -11.31 -38.00 36.85
N ILE A 141 -12.31 -37.19 36.54
CA ILE A 141 -13.27 -36.64 37.50
C ILE A 141 -14.04 -37.77 38.21
N MET A 142 -14.65 -38.69 37.43
CA MET A 142 -15.44 -39.79 37.98
C MET A 142 -14.57 -40.76 38.81
N SER A 143 -13.38 -41.08 38.34
CA SER A 143 -12.41 -41.96 39.04
C SER A 143 -11.93 -41.38 40.36
N ASN A 144 -11.75 -40.07 40.45
CA ASN A 144 -11.24 -39.41 41.67
C ASN A 144 -12.36 -39.06 42.65
N LEU A 145 -13.52 -38.58 42.21
CA LEU A 145 -14.64 -38.21 43.10
C LEU A 145 -15.31 -39.42 43.74
N ASN A 146 -15.56 -40.50 43.00
CA ASN A 146 -16.33 -41.61 43.47
C ASN A 146 -15.50 -42.79 44.05
N LYS A 147 -14.16 -42.77 43.91
CA LYS A 147 -13.25 -43.86 44.30
C LYS A 147 -13.65 -45.25 43.79
N LYS A 148 -14.50 -45.34 42.78
CA LYS A 148 -15.06 -46.58 42.20
C LYS A 148 -14.30 -47.01 40.96
N THR A 149 -14.38 -48.31 40.65
CA THR A 149 -13.85 -48.83 39.38
C THR A 149 -14.70 -48.39 38.19
N THR A 150 -14.12 -48.33 37.00
CA THR A 150 -14.83 -47.99 35.75
C THR A 150 -16.09 -48.85 35.56
N LYS A 151 -16.00 -50.15 35.88
CA LYS A 151 -17.08 -51.10 35.74
C LYS A 151 -18.25 -50.82 36.71
N GLU A 152 -17.97 -50.28 37.90
CA GLU A 152 -19.00 -49.89 38.88
C GLU A 152 -19.64 -48.55 38.58
N THR A 153 -18.90 -47.65 37.92
CA THR A 153 -19.38 -46.33 37.50
C THR A 153 -20.43 -46.43 36.43
N PHE A 154 -20.35 -47.41 35.53
CA PHE A 154 -21.25 -47.61 34.41
C PHE A 154 -22.38 -48.64 34.67
N LYS A 155 -22.64 -49.03 35.91
CA LYS A 155 -23.72 -49.96 36.26
C LYS A 155 -25.11 -49.29 36.33
N SER A 156 -25.20 -47.99 36.44
CA SER A 156 -26.46 -47.25 36.57
C SER A 156 -26.78 -46.51 35.26
N THR A 157 -27.96 -46.70 34.70
CA THR A 157 -28.42 -46.04 33.46
C THR A 157 -28.35 -44.53 33.55
N ASP A 158 -28.75 -43.95 34.71
CA ASP A 158 -28.75 -42.50 34.92
C ASP A 158 -27.33 -41.91 34.85
N LYS A 159 -26.32 -42.62 35.38
CA LYS A 159 -24.91 -42.21 35.32
C LYS A 159 -24.33 -42.32 33.91
N ILE A 160 -24.76 -43.30 33.14
CA ILE A 160 -24.39 -43.45 31.73
C ILE A 160 -24.96 -42.26 30.93
N VAL A 161 -26.21 -41.90 31.16
CA VAL A 161 -26.87 -40.75 30.49
C VAL A 161 -26.13 -39.46 30.81
N ILE A 162 -25.84 -39.17 32.10
CA ILE A 162 -25.09 -37.99 32.51
C ILE A 162 -23.69 -37.96 31.87
N TYR A 163 -23.00 -39.11 31.82
CA TYR A 163 -21.71 -39.22 31.19
C TYR A 163 -21.77 -38.88 29.70
N VAL A 164 -22.72 -39.48 28.95
CA VAL A 164 -22.91 -39.25 27.52
C VAL A 164 -23.25 -37.79 27.26
N LEU A 165 -24.16 -37.17 28.00
CA LEU A 165 -24.51 -35.76 27.85
C LEU A 165 -23.33 -34.84 28.16
N SER A 166 -22.52 -35.14 29.19
CA SER A 166 -21.33 -34.36 29.52
C SER A 166 -20.27 -34.44 28.45
N VAL A 167 -20.05 -35.63 27.87
CA VAL A 167 -19.13 -35.82 26.74
C VAL A 167 -19.60 -35.00 25.53
N LEU A 168 -20.87 -35.05 25.24
CA LEU A 168 -21.48 -34.36 24.09
C LEU A 168 -21.35 -32.83 24.23
N LEU A 169 -21.66 -32.29 25.42
CA LEU A 169 -21.52 -30.86 25.72
C LEU A 169 -20.08 -30.38 25.63
N LEU A 170 -19.10 -31.13 26.19
CA LEU A 170 -17.69 -30.75 26.11
C LEU A 170 -17.15 -30.87 24.69
N THR A 171 -17.57 -31.86 23.91
CA THR A 171 -17.17 -32.00 22.51
C THR A 171 -17.73 -30.86 21.65
N ILE A 172 -19.00 -30.49 21.82
CA ILE A 172 -19.63 -29.36 21.13
C ILE A 172 -18.94 -28.06 21.53
N GLY A 173 -18.65 -27.85 22.82
CA GLY A 173 -17.94 -26.68 23.30
C GLY A 173 -16.51 -26.55 22.73
N SER A 174 -15.78 -27.67 22.70
CA SER A 174 -14.45 -27.72 22.09
C SER A 174 -14.48 -27.42 20.59
N PHE A 175 -15.45 -28.03 19.89
CA PHE A 175 -15.65 -27.77 18.47
C PHE A 175 -16.00 -26.29 18.19
N TYR A 176 -16.90 -25.70 19.00
CA TYR A 176 -17.26 -24.29 18.87
C TYR A 176 -16.09 -23.34 19.09
N ILE A 177 -15.27 -23.59 20.12
CA ILE A 177 -14.06 -22.77 20.42
C ILE A 177 -13.06 -22.88 19.27
N ASN A 178 -12.77 -24.10 18.79
CA ASN A 178 -11.82 -24.29 17.68
C ASN A 178 -12.36 -23.70 16.36
N ASN A 179 -13.66 -23.82 16.10
CA ASN A 179 -14.28 -23.20 14.93
C ASN A 179 -14.17 -21.68 15.00
N LYS A 180 -14.42 -21.07 16.17
CA LYS A 180 -14.29 -19.64 16.37
C LYS A 180 -12.84 -19.17 16.15
N LEU A 181 -11.83 -19.94 16.61
CA LEU A 181 -10.42 -19.64 16.37
C LEU A 181 -10.02 -19.71 14.89
N ILE A 182 -10.72 -20.52 14.09
CA ILE A 182 -10.50 -20.59 12.62
C ILE A 182 -11.28 -19.47 11.91
N THR A 183 -12.54 -19.24 12.30
CA THR A 183 -13.43 -18.30 11.60
C THR A 183 -13.13 -16.83 11.91
N THR A 184 -12.50 -16.50 13.02
CA THR A 184 -12.02 -15.13 13.29
C THR A 184 -10.92 -14.66 12.32
N ASN A 185 -10.46 -15.52 11.42
CA ASN A 185 -9.50 -15.18 10.35
C ASN A 185 -10.08 -15.35 8.93
N LYS A 186 -11.39 -15.55 8.77
CA LYS A 186 -12.07 -15.35 7.49
C LYS A 186 -12.50 -13.89 7.39
N THR A 187 -11.56 -13.01 7.17
CA THR A 187 -11.87 -11.77 6.47
C THR A 187 -12.21 -12.20 5.06
N GLU A 188 -13.43 -12.03 4.63
CA GLU A 188 -13.75 -12.09 3.21
C GLU A 188 -12.94 -10.97 2.56
N SER A 189 -11.83 -11.35 1.92
CA SER A 189 -11.14 -10.50 0.98
C SER A 189 -12.10 -10.30 -0.19
N SER A 190 -12.92 -9.26 -0.11
CA SER A 190 -13.48 -8.66 -1.30
C SER A 190 -12.29 -8.06 -2.06
N GLY A 191 -11.88 -8.74 -3.13
CA GLY A 191 -10.97 -8.17 -4.09
C GLY A 191 -11.51 -6.81 -4.56
N PRO A 192 -10.68 -5.92 -5.13
CA PRO A 192 -11.12 -4.65 -5.68
C PRO A 192 -12.01 -4.92 -6.90
N GLY A 193 -13.26 -5.26 -6.68
CA GLY A 193 -14.31 -5.48 -7.64
C GLY A 193 -15.44 -4.54 -7.30
N ASN A 194 -15.63 -3.56 -8.14
CA ASN A 194 -16.80 -2.74 -8.40
C ASN A 194 -18.05 -3.13 -7.56
N ASN A 195 -18.00 -2.92 -6.26
CA ASN A 195 -19.16 -2.92 -5.41
C ASN A 195 -19.57 -1.47 -5.16
N ASN A 196 -20.48 -0.98 -6.01
CA ASN A 196 -21.37 0.12 -5.68
C ASN A 196 -22.24 -0.27 -4.46
N GLN A 197 -21.60 -0.43 -3.31
CA GLN A 197 -22.28 -0.39 -2.03
C GLN A 197 -21.84 0.89 -1.34
N ASN A 198 -22.71 1.89 -1.38
CA ASN A 198 -22.77 2.99 -0.42
C ASN A 198 -23.05 2.40 0.99
N SER A 199 -22.16 1.56 1.51
CA SER A 199 -22.16 1.22 2.91
C SER A 199 -21.58 2.46 3.62
N LYS A 200 -22.47 3.22 4.24
CA LYS A 200 -22.09 4.33 5.10
C LYS A 200 -21.15 3.78 6.18
N VAL A 201 -19.91 4.24 6.21
CA VAL A 201 -18.97 3.87 7.28
C VAL A 201 -19.54 4.40 8.58
N GLU A 202 -19.77 3.52 9.54
CA GLU A 202 -20.17 3.89 10.88
C GLU A 202 -18.91 4.16 11.72
N TYR A 203 -18.84 5.35 12.29
CA TYR A 203 -17.73 5.73 13.14
C TYR A 203 -18.09 5.56 14.60
N GLN A 204 -17.14 5.05 15.38
CA GLN A 204 -17.22 4.96 16.83
C GLN A 204 -16.01 5.69 17.43
N ALA A 205 -16.23 6.39 18.52
CA ALA A 205 -15.17 7.10 19.24
C ALA A 205 -15.40 7.06 20.75
N ALA A 206 -14.33 6.90 21.52
CA ALA A 206 -14.37 7.06 22.96
C ALA A 206 -14.70 8.50 23.35
N THR A 207 -14.23 9.46 22.53
CA THR A 207 -14.57 10.88 22.65
C THR A 207 -14.90 11.43 21.27
N GLU A 208 -16.13 11.88 21.07
CA GLU A 208 -16.58 12.58 19.87
C GLU A 208 -16.77 14.08 20.18
N ILE A 209 -16.24 14.95 19.31
CA ILE A 209 -16.31 16.40 19.43
C ILE A 209 -16.93 16.94 18.15
N THR A 210 -18.14 17.51 18.30
CA THR A 210 -18.96 18.06 17.20
C THR A 210 -19.26 19.55 17.36
N GLU A 211 -18.67 20.18 18.37
CA GLU A 211 -18.83 21.60 18.66
C GLU A 211 -17.44 22.27 18.77
N ASP A 212 -17.39 23.56 18.43
CA ASP A 212 -16.16 24.34 18.54
C ASP A 212 -15.66 24.37 20.00
N LYS A 213 -14.40 24.00 20.20
CA LYS A 213 -13.86 23.83 21.55
C LYS A 213 -12.34 24.02 21.61
N GLU A 214 -11.89 24.62 22.70
CA GLU A 214 -10.49 24.64 23.13
C GLU A 214 -10.32 23.71 24.32
N ILE A 215 -9.32 22.82 24.25
CA ILE A 215 -9.06 21.76 25.22
C ILE A 215 -7.59 21.78 25.57
N THR A 216 -7.28 21.70 26.84
CA THR A 216 -5.89 21.67 27.29
C THR A 216 -5.71 20.69 28.45
N ASP A 217 -4.51 20.08 28.55
CA ASP A 217 -4.10 19.22 29.65
C ASP A 217 -5.00 17.98 29.87
N GLU A 218 -5.58 17.42 28.76
CA GLU A 218 -6.47 16.27 28.82
C GLU A 218 -5.77 14.96 28.40
N ASN A 219 -6.34 13.84 28.85
CA ASN A 219 -5.90 12.49 28.50
C ASN A 219 -7.05 11.72 27.86
N TYR A 220 -6.84 11.23 26.65
CA TYR A 220 -7.82 10.45 25.91
C TYR A 220 -7.30 9.03 25.66
N SER A 221 -8.17 8.05 25.72
CA SER A 221 -7.80 6.68 25.43
C SER A 221 -8.96 5.87 24.87
N SER A 222 -8.65 4.92 24.02
CA SER A 222 -9.55 3.85 23.61
C SER A 222 -8.82 2.51 23.63
N THR A 223 -9.48 1.50 24.16
CA THR A 223 -9.04 0.10 24.13
C THR A 223 -10.01 -0.78 23.32
N THR A 224 -11.04 -0.17 22.77
CA THR A 224 -12.09 -0.84 21.97
C THR A 224 -11.63 -0.96 20.53
N SER A 225 -11.86 -2.12 19.91
CA SER A 225 -11.63 -2.34 18.48
C SER A 225 -12.55 -1.47 17.64
N ASP A 226 -12.03 -0.98 16.50
CA ASP A 226 -12.75 -0.16 15.52
C ASP A 226 -13.30 1.16 16.08
N GLU A 227 -12.75 1.64 17.19
CA GLU A 227 -13.11 2.89 17.87
C GLU A 227 -11.95 3.88 17.82
N ASN A 228 -12.20 5.12 17.43
CA ASN A 228 -11.24 6.20 17.54
C ASN A 228 -11.10 6.66 19.02
N SER A 229 -9.90 7.04 19.47
CA SER A 229 -9.78 7.63 20.82
C SER A 229 -10.38 9.03 20.85
N VAL A 230 -10.17 9.81 19.78
CA VAL A 230 -10.79 11.13 19.57
C VAL A 230 -11.28 11.23 18.13
N LEU A 231 -12.52 11.59 17.95
CA LEU A 231 -13.14 11.94 16.67
C LEU A 231 -13.60 13.40 16.69
N VAL A 232 -13.14 14.19 15.73
CA VAL A 232 -13.59 15.57 15.51
C VAL A 232 -14.36 15.62 14.20
N SER A 233 -15.63 16.05 14.24
CA SER A 233 -16.51 16.07 13.08
C SER A 233 -17.19 17.44 12.95
N GLY A 234 -16.99 18.12 11.80
CA GLY A 234 -17.70 19.34 11.42
C GLY A 234 -17.47 20.55 12.30
N SER A 235 -16.42 20.59 13.11
CA SER A 235 -16.18 21.62 14.12
C SER A 235 -14.75 22.15 14.09
N THR A 236 -14.54 23.33 14.71
CA THR A 236 -13.22 23.92 14.92
C THR A 236 -12.75 23.60 16.34
N VAL A 237 -11.71 22.78 16.45
CA VAL A 237 -11.22 22.26 17.75
C VAL A 237 -9.73 22.52 17.90
N THR A 238 -9.33 22.98 19.07
CA THR A 238 -7.92 23.05 19.49
C THR A 238 -7.69 22.11 20.67
N ILE A 239 -6.67 21.24 20.57
CA ILE A 239 -6.23 20.37 21.66
C ILE A 239 -4.75 20.64 21.92
N GLU A 240 -4.42 21.06 23.12
CA GLU A 240 -3.05 21.40 23.52
C GLU A 240 -2.61 20.58 24.75
N ASN A 241 -1.29 20.35 24.91
CA ASN A 241 -0.65 19.75 26.10
C ASN A 241 -1.29 18.42 26.54
N SER A 242 -1.80 17.64 25.61
CA SER A 242 -2.66 16.48 25.90
C SER A 242 -2.02 15.16 25.46
N SER A 243 -2.48 14.05 26.02
CA SER A 243 -2.04 12.72 25.61
C SER A 243 -3.19 11.88 25.06
N ILE A 244 -2.93 11.16 23.98
CA ILE A 244 -3.91 10.32 23.30
C ILE A 244 -3.34 8.93 23.09
N THR A 245 -4.03 7.90 23.60
CA THR A 245 -3.60 6.51 23.53
C THR A 245 -4.65 5.66 22.82
N LYS A 246 -4.20 4.74 21.94
CA LYS A 246 -5.05 3.78 21.25
C LYS A 246 -4.47 2.36 21.33
N GLU A 247 -5.26 1.40 21.86
CA GLU A 247 -4.84 0.01 22.09
C GLU A 247 -5.77 -1.06 21.50
N GLY A 248 -7.02 -0.74 21.14
CA GLY A 248 -7.95 -1.69 20.52
C GLY A 248 -7.54 -2.00 19.09
N ASP A 249 -7.28 -3.29 18.79
CA ASP A 249 -6.93 -3.74 17.43
C ASP A 249 -8.15 -3.66 16.49
N SER A 250 -7.90 -3.45 15.21
CA SER A 250 -8.85 -3.71 14.13
C SER A 250 -8.30 -4.81 13.22
N ASP A 251 -9.18 -5.53 12.54
CA ASP A 251 -8.79 -6.46 11.48
C ASP A 251 -8.38 -5.74 10.19
N GLY A 252 -8.51 -4.41 10.14
CA GLY A 252 -8.08 -3.56 9.05
C GLY A 252 -9.15 -3.40 7.97
N GLY A 253 -8.70 -3.27 6.71
CA GLY A 253 -9.55 -3.10 5.54
C GLY A 253 -9.84 -1.62 5.23
N ASP A 254 -10.83 -1.41 4.36
CA ASP A 254 -11.15 -0.08 3.81
C ASP A 254 -11.54 0.93 4.91
N SER A 255 -12.26 0.48 5.95
CA SER A 255 -12.71 1.36 7.04
C SER A 255 -11.57 2.02 7.79
N THR A 256 -10.47 1.32 8.02
CA THR A 256 -9.30 1.84 8.71
C THR A 256 -8.33 2.55 7.78
N SER A 257 -8.10 1.97 6.58
CA SER A 257 -7.11 2.48 5.63
C SER A 257 -7.58 3.74 4.90
N PHE A 258 -8.86 3.82 4.53
CA PHE A 258 -9.37 4.91 3.70
C PHE A 258 -10.28 5.88 4.43
N TYR A 259 -10.90 5.44 5.51
CA TYR A 259 -11.88 6.26 6.25
C TYR A 259 -11.42 6.62 7.67
N GLY A 260 -10.31 6.10 8.14
CA GLY A 260 -9.69 6.48 9.41
C GLY A 260 -10.33 5.87 10.67
N ASN A 261 -11.18 4.85 10.54
CA ASN A 261 -11.63 4.09 11.70
C ASN A 261 -10.41 3.54 12.47
N ASN A 262 -10.56 3.37 13.77
CA ASN A 262 -9.51 2.86 14.67
C ASN A 262 -8.29 3.78 14.84
N SER A 263 -8.26 4.99 14.27
CA SER A 263 -7.17 5.93 14.50
C SER A 263 -7.17 6.48 15.93
N ALA A 264 -6.01 6.88 16.46
CA ALA A 264 -5.99 7.58 17.74
C ALA A 264 -6.73 8.91 17.65
N ILE A 265 -6.52 9.67 16.57
CA ILE A 265 -7.25 10.91 16.29
C ILE A 265 -7.75 10.88 14.85
N LEU A 266 -9.03 11.15 14.65
CA LEU A 266 -9.66 11.33 13.34
C LEU A 266 -10.35 12.69 13.25
N ALA A 267 -10.06 13.45 12.19
CA ALA A 267 -10.82 14.63 11.79
C ALA A 267 -11.56 14.36 10.47
N LYS A 268 -12.82 14.78 10.37
CA LYS A 268 -13.70 14.57 9.20
C LYS A 268 -14.82 15.60 9.09
N ASP A 269 -15.58 15.56 8.02
CA ASP A 269 -16.79 16.38 7.76
C ASP A 269 -16.51 17.90 7.81
N GLY A 270 -15.39 18.33 7.22
CA GLY A 270 -15.01 19.75 7.20
C GLY A 270 -14.42 20.26 8.52
N ALA A 271 -14.01 19.38 9.43
CA ALA A 271 -13.40 19.78 10.70
C ALA A 271 -12.09 20.57 10.49
N ASN A 272 -11.86 21.57 11.34
CA ASN A 272 -10.60 22.29 11.45
C ASN A 272 -9.97 21.99 12.82
N LEU A 273 -9.06 21.00 12.85
CA LEU A 273 -8.44 20.52 14.08
C LEU A 273 -7.02 21.08 14.24
N THR A 274 -6.76 21.76 15.35
CA THR A 274 -5.42 22.19 15.75
C THR A 274 -4.93 21.36 16.93
N LEU A 275 -3.76 20.74 16.76
CA LEU A 275 -3.09 19.91 17.75
C LEU A 275 -1.72 20.52 18.08
N LYS A 276 -1.45 20.79 19.35
CA LYS A 276 -0.19 21.42 19.76
C LYS A 276 0.37 20.82 21.04
N ASN A 277 1.65 20.48 21.01
CA ASN A 277 2.34 19.87 22.14
C ASN A 277 1.61 18.64 22.68
N ILE A 278 1.15 17.75 21.78
CA ILE A 278 0.48 16.51 22.15
C ILE A 278 1.40 15.30 22.04
N THR A 279 1.07 14.27 22.79
CA THR A 279 1.69 12.95 22.66
C THR A 279 0.65 11.93 22.22
N VAL A 280 0.85 11.31 21.05
CA VAL A 280 -0.01 10.24 20.52
C VAL A 280 0.75 8.93 20.58
N THR A 281 0.12 7.91 21.13
CA THR A 281 0.67 6.54 21.17
C THR A 281 -0.37 5.55 20.71
N THR A 282 -0.04 4.74 19.68
CA THR A 282 -0.86 3.60 19.31
C THR A 282 -0.10 2.30 19.52
N ASN A 283 -0.74 1.36 20.16
CA ASN A 283 -0.25 -0.01 20.32
C ASN A 283 -1.35 -0.99 19.84
N ALA A 284 -1.91 -0.70 18.69
CA ALA A 284 -3.00 -1.44 18.08
C ALA A 284 -2.77 -1.60 16.58
N THR A 285 -3.22 -2.73 16.02
CA THR A 285 -3.21 -3.02 14.60
C THR A 285 -4.21 -2.13 13.87
N ALA A 286 -3.84 -1.63 12.69
CA ALA A 286 -4.64 -0.73 11.86
C ALA A 286 -5.10 0.53 12.60
N ALA A 287 -4.23 1.07 13.47
CA ALA A 287 -4.48 2.24 14.29
C ALA A 287 -3.50 3.37 13.95
N ASN A 288 -3.86 4.21 12.99
CA ASN A 288 -3.06 5.39 12.61
C ASN A 288 -2.99 6.40 13.77
N GLY A 289 -1.91 7.17 13.84
CA GLY A 289 -1.74 8.19 14.88
C GLY A 289 -2.72 9.34 14.70
N VAL A 290 -2.57 10.14 13.64
CA VAL A 290 -3.44 11.30 13.34
C VAL A 290 -3.92 11.23 11.91
N PHE A 291 -5.22 11.29 11.70
CA PHE A 291 -5.87 11.08 10.42
C PHE A 291 -6.76 12.27 10.01
N SER A 292 -6.57 12.76 8.78
CA SER A 292 -7.44 13.77 8.14
C SER A 292 -8.20 13.13 6.98
N TYR A 293 -9.51 12.95 7.12
CA TYR A 293 -10.38 12.40 6.09
C TYR A 293 -11.22 13.49 5.43
N GLY A 294 -11.00 13.78 4.16
CA GLY A 294 -11.60 14.88 3.42
C GLY A 294 -12.92 14.57 2.72
N GLY A 295 -13.63 13.51 3.14
CA GLY A 295 -15.01 13.25 2.73
C GLY A 295 -15.18 12.30 1.54
N SER A 296 -14.14 12.00 0.73
CA SER A 296 -14.30 11.16 -0.47
C SER A 296 -13.11 10.24 -0.70
N ALA A 297 -13.19 8.99 -0.28
CA ALA A 297 -12.18 7.97 -0.55
C ALA A 297 -12.39 7.32 -1.93
N THR A 298 -12.25 8.09 -3.01
CA THR A 298 -12.28 7.62 -4.38
C THR A 298 -10.87 7.66 -4.98
N THR A 299 -10.61 6.87 -6.03
CA THR A 299 -9.32 6.85 -6.73
C THR A 299 -9.06 8.10 -7.58
N ASN A 300 -10.11 8.85 -7.88
CA ASN A 300 -10.04 10.07 -8.67
C ASN A 300 -10.06 11.27 -7.74
N ASN A 301 -9.24 12.30 -8.04
CA ASN A 301 -9.12 13.55 -7.31
C ASN A 301 -10.38 13.88 -6.49
N ALA A 302 -10.37 13.50 -5.23
CA ALA A 302 -11.49 13.76 -4.34
C ALA A 302 -11.59 15.29 -4.15
N SER A 303 -12.78 15.82 -4.29
CA SER A 303 -13.02 17.17 -3.81
C SER A 303 -12.98 17.16 -2.30
N SER A 304 -12.06 17.91 -1.70
CA SER A 304 -11.99 18.08 -0.24
C SER A 304 -13.29 18.69 0.28
N ASP A 305 -13.76 18.18 1.41
CA ASP A 305 -14.84 18.80 2.19
C ASP A 305 -14.33 19.94 3.10
N GLY A 306 -13.02 20.25 3.04
CA GLY A 306 -12.36 21.27 3.85
C GLY A 306 -11.73 20.75 5.14
N THR A 307 -11.83 19.44 5.42
CA THR A 307 -11.20 18.84 6.61
C THR A 307 -9.71 19.13 6.65
N THR A 308 -9.28 19.79 7.72
CA THR A 308 -7.89 20.23 7.91
C THR A 308 -7.39 19.89 9.31
N VAL A 309 -6.22 19.28 9.38
CA VAL A 309 -5.49 19.05 10.63
C VAL A 309 -4.21 19.87 10.62
N ASN A 310 -4.05 20.74 11.63
CA ASN A 310 -2.84 21.50 11.91
C ASN A 310 -2.19 20.92 13.17
N ILE A 311 -1.02 20.30 13.04
CA ILE A 311 -0.33 19.68 14.18
C ILE A 311 1.09 20.23 14.33
N SER A 312 1.46 20.63 15.56
CA SER A 312 2.79 21.18 15.84
C SER A 312 3.38 20.68 17.16
N ASP A 313 4.72 20.72 17.22
CA ASP A 313 5.52 20.47 18.42
C ASP A 313 5.14 19.18 19.17
N SER A 314 4.81 18.11 18.42
CA SER A 314 4.12 16.95 18.94
C SER A 314 4.90 15.65 18.67
N LYS A 315 4.58 14.63 19.45
CA LYS A 315 5.19 13.30 19.33
C LYS A 315 4.14 12.26 18.98
N ILE A 316 4.41 11.43 17.96
CA ILE A 316 3.55 10.33 17.53
C ILE A 316 4.37 9.05 17.53
N THR A 317 3.86 8.00 18.17
CA THR A 317 4.50 6.68 18.18
C THR A 317 3.45 5.62 17.86
N THR A 318 3.70 4.80 16.82
CA THR A 318 2.85 3.65 16.47
C THR A 318 3.68 2.37 16.44
N THR A 319 3.15 1.26 16.96
CA THR A 319 3.96 0.05 17.21
C THR A 319 3.51 -1.18 16.44
N LYS A 320 2.25 -1.25 16.00
CA LYS A 320 1.66 -2.40 15.33
C LYS A 320 1.51 -2.17 13.82
N ASP A 321 1.16 -3.25 13.11
CA ASP A 321 1.03 -3.27 11.66
C ASP A 321 -0.13 -2.39 11.17
N ASN A 322 -0.01 -1.88 9.95
CA ASN A 322 -0.99 -1.00 9.29
C ASN A 322 -1.31 0.28 10.08
N SER A 323 -0.35 0.78 10.87
CA SER A 323 -0.54 1.90 11.81
C SER A 323 0.43 3.03 11.48
N GLY A 324 0.07 3.87 10.51
CA GLY A 324 0.85 5.03 10.09
C GLY A 324 0.93 6.15 11.13
N GLY A 325 1.86 7.08 10.93
CA GLY A 325 2.06 8.24 11.82
C GLY A 325 1.01 9.32 11.61
N ILE A 326 1.20 10.17 10.59
CA ILE A 326 0.21 11.15 10.11
C ILE A 326 -0.35 10.68 8.76
N MET A 327 -1.63 10.88 8.54
CA MET A 327 -2.30 10.34 7.37
C MET A 327 -3.39 11.25 6.82
N THR A 328 -3.53 11.29 5.48
CA THR A 328 -4.64 11.92 4.77
C THR A 328 -5.23 10.99 3.74
N THR A 329 -6.56 11.06 3.60
CA THR A 329 -7.31 10.41 2.52
C THR A 329 -8.49 11.27 2.10
N GLY A 330 -9.09 10.94 0.97
CA GLY A 330 -10.35 11.54 0.56
C GLY A 330 -10.31 13.05 0.35
N GLY A 331 -9.15 13.63 0.05
CA GLY A 331 -8.98 15.06 -0.12
C GLY A 331 -8.68 15.82 1.17
N GLY A 332 -8.38 15.14 2.28
CA GLY A 332 -8.02 15.79 3.55
C GLY A 332 -6.72 16.61 3.48
N ILE A 333 -6.56 17.55 4.38
CA ILE A 333 -5.38 18.41 4.49
C ILE A 333 -4.69 18.17 5.83
N MET A 334 -3.36 17.97 5.79
CA MET A 334 -2.51 17.82 6.97
C MET A 334 -1.35 18.82 6.93
N ASN A 335 -1.29 19.72 7.89
CA ASN A 335 -0.20 20.65 8.09
C ASN A 335 0.57 20.28 9.36
N ALA A 336 1.79 19.77 9.22
CA ALA A 336 2.61 19.25 10.30
C ALA A 336 3.88 20.10 10.49
N THR A 337 4.13 20.56 11.71
CA THR A 337 5.32 21.37 12.02
C THR A 337 6.04 20.82 13.24
N ASN A 338 7.34 20.53 13.09
CA ASN A 338 8.24 20.13 14.18
C ASN A 338 7.74 18.89 14.95
N LEU A 339 7.43 17.81 14.21
CA LEU A 339 6.97 16.57 14.82
C LEU A 339 8.14 15.59 15.06
N THR A 340 7.98 14.74 16.05
CA THR A 340 8.74 13.50 16.21
C THR A 340 7.81 12.33 15.97
N VAL A 341 7.91 11.71 14.81
CA VAL A 341 7.08 10.56 14.41
C VAL A 341 7.94 9.31 14.35
N LYS A 342 7.49 8.24 15.01
CA LYS A 342 8.11 6.92 14.94
C LYS A 342 7.08 5.84 14.73
N THR A 343 7.23 5.04 13.66
CA THR A 343 6.40 3.88 13.38
C THR A 343 7.26 2.61 13.37
N SER A 344 6.72 1.47 13.80
CA SER A 344 7.50 0.23 13.91
C SER A 344 6.83 -0.99 13.27
N GLY A 345 5.54 -0.93 13.01
CA GLY A 345 4.76 -2.00 12.38
C GLY A 345 5.05 -2.14 10.88
N THR A 346 4.67 -3.27 10.31
CA THR A 346 4.62 -3.50 8.86
C THR A 346 3.57 -2.60 8.24
N SER A 347 3.78 -2.11 7.01
CA SER A 347 2.84 -1.26 6.27
C SER A 347 2.41 0.01 7.06
N SER A 348 3.36 0.62 7.76
CA SER A 348 3.13 1.73 8.72
C SER A 348 4.03 2.92 8.39
N ALA A 349 3.77 3.61 7.27
CA ALA A 349 4.53 4.78 6.87
C ALA A 349 4.42 5.93 7.89
N ALA A 350 5.47 6.72 8.06
CA ALA A 350 5.46 7.85 9.00
C ALA A 350 4.61 9.02 8.50
N ILE A 351 4.70 9.32 7.20
CA ILE A 351 3.86 10.27 6.47
C ILE A 351 3.13 9.47 5.39
N ARG A 352 1.81 9.43 5.47
CA ARG A 352 1.01 8.57 4.60
C ARG A 352 -0.16 9.31 3.98
N SER A 353 -0.46 8.97 2.75
CA SER A 353 -1.76 9.21 2.15
C SER A 353 -2.26 7.91 1.49
N ASP A 354 -3.56 7.82 1.29
CA ASP A 354 -4.19 6.69 0.62
C ASP A 354 -5.36 7.18 -0.24
N ARG A 355 -6.23 6.28 -0.67
CA ARG A 355 -7.32 6.49 -1.64
C ARG A 355 -8.02 7.84 -1.50
N GLY A 356 -8.18 8.53 -2.63
CA GLY A 356 -8.72 9.88 -2.70
C GLY A 356 -7.71 10.99 -2.42
N GLY A 357 -6.49 10.64 -2.01
CA GLY A 357 -5.39 11.60 -1.85
C GLY A 357 -5.66 12.71 -0.85
N GLY A 358 -5.10 13.87 -1.14
CA GLY A 358 -5.19 15.08 -0.32
C GLY A 358 -3.94 15.93 -0.41
N GLU A 359 -3.64 16.64 0.65
CA GLU A 359 -2.46 17.50 0.75
C GLU A 359 -1.77 17.29 2.10
N VAL A 360 -0.45 17.05 2.09
CA VAL A 360 0.35 16.95 3.30
C VAL A 360 1.52 17.92 3.23
N ASN A 361 1.55 18.86 4.13
CA ASN A 361 2.60 19.87 4.27
C ASN A 361 3.37 19.63 5.57
N VAL A 362 4.63 19.26 5.45
CA VAL A 362 5.52 19.03 6.60
C VAL A 362 6.62 20.08 6.64
N ASN A 363 6.81 20.69 7.80
CA ASN A 363 7.92 21.61 8.04
C ASN A 363 8.62 21.28 9.35
N LYS A 364 9.90 20.91 9.28
CA LYS A 364 10.73 20.46 10.42
C LYS A 364 10.29 19.12 11.01
N GLY A 365 11.13 18.60 11.87
CA GLY A 365 10.86 17.38 12.62
C GLY A 365 11.63 16.16 12.12
N THR A 366 11.39 15.03 12.79
CA THR A 366 12.00 13.73 12.46
C THR A 366 10.90 12.69 12.28
N TYR A 367 10.97 11.98 11.16
CA TYR A 367 10.00 10.96 10.76
C TYR A 367 10.76 9.66 10.50
N GLN A 368 10.62 8.70 11.40
CA GLN A 368 11.33 7.43 11.37
C GLN A 368 10.38 6.26 11.24
N THR A 369 10.75 5.30 10.39
CA THR A 369 10.07 4.02 10.24
C THR A 369 11.04 2.87 10.47
N ASP A 370 10.59 1.85 11.23
CA ASP A 370 11.36 0.65 11.53
C ASP A 370 10.64 -0.63 11.04
N GLY A 371 9.53 -0.51 10.30
CA GLY A 371 8.72 -1.59 9.77
C GLY A 371 9.09 -2.00 8.34
N VAL A 372 8.73 -3.22 7.97
CA VAL A 372 8.81 -3.70 6.58
C VAL A 372 7.66 -3.11 5.77
N GLY A 373 7.91 -2.69 4.53
CA GLY A 373 6.89 -2.02 3.71
C GLY A 373 6.37 -0.73 4.35
N SER A 374 7.22 -0.06 5.14
CA SER A 374 6.89 1.15 5.89
C SER A 374 7.83 2.27 5.48
N PRO A 375 7.64 2.88 4.31
CA PRO A 375 8.48 3.99 3.87
C PRO A 375 8.33 5.20 4.80
N SER A 376 9.32 6.09 4.80
CA SER A 376 9.17 7.37 5.51
C SER A 376 8.00 8.18 4.94
N ILE A 377 7.83 8.14 3.61
CA ILE A 377 6.70 8.74 2.88
C ILE A 377 6.06 7.71 1.95
N TYR A 378 4.76 7.50 2.07
CA TYR A 378 3.93 6.82 1.08
C TYR A 378 2.89 7.80 0.52
N SER A 379 2.96 8.06 -0.77
CA SER A 379 2.17 9.12 -1.39
C SER A 379 1.21 8.61 -2.47
N THR A 380 -0.09 8.82 -2.23
CA THR A 380 -1.16 8.89 -3.21
C THR A 380 -1.80 10.30 -3.20
N ALA A 381 -1.02 11.32 -2.85
CA ALA A 381 -1.43 12.71 -2.66
C ALA A 381 -0.33 13.67 -3.16
N ASN A 382 -0.49 14.96 -2.88
CA ASN A 382 0.58 15.94 -2.98
C ASN A 382 1.24 16.12 -1.60
N ILE A 383 2.46 15.63 -1.45
CA ILE A 383 3.21 15.70 -0.19
C ILE A 383 4.41 16.61 -0.34
N THR A 384 4.50 17.63 0.50
CA THR A 384 5.65 18.56 0.58
C THR A 384 6.29 18.45 1.96
N VAL A 385 7.61 18.18 1.98
CA VAL A 385 8.41 18.10 3.21
C VAL A 385 9.55 19.08 3.15
N LYS A 386 9.68 19.93 4.16
CA LYS A 386 10.73 20.95 4.28
C LYS A 386 11.46 20.85 5.60
N ASN A 387 12.79 21.08 5.58
CA ASN A 387 13.63 21.25 6.78
C ASN A 387 13.52 20.06 7.76
N ALA A 388 13.38 18.85 7.27
CA ALA A 388 13.06 17.68 8.08
C ALA A 388 14.07 16.54 7.92
N LYS A 389 14.02 15.57 8.82
CA LYS A 389 14.77 14.33 8.75
C LYS A 389 13.84 13.15 8.54
N LEU A 390 14.09 12.37 7.49
CA LEU A 390 13.37 11.18 7.10
C LEU A 390 14.28 9.96 7.23
N ILE A 391 13.82 8.90 7.92
CA ILE A 391 14.61 7.71 8.17
C ILE A 391 13.75 6.47 7.94
N ALA A 392 14.17 5.60 7.03
CA ALA A 392 13.58 4.28 6.85
C ALA A 392 14.64 3.19 7.07
N THR A 393 14.41 2.26 7.99
CA THR A 393 15.41 1.25 8.35
C THR A 393 15.20 -0.10 7.69
N LYS A 394 13.98 -0.40 7.22
CA LYS A 394 13.61 -1.69 6.63
C LYS A 394 12.74 -1.57 5.38
N SER A 395 12.56 -0.39 4.86
CA SER A 395 11.72 -0.08 3.71
C SER A 395 12.35 1.00 2.87
N GLU A 396 11.71 1.36 1.80
CA GLU A 396 12.01 2.52 0.97
C GLU A 396 11.96 3.82 1.78
N GLY A 397 12.72 4.83 1.35
CA GLY A 397 12.61 6.18 1.91
C GLY A 397 11.33 6.87 1.46
N VAL A 398 11.06 6.86 0.15
CA VAL A 398 9.90 7.50 -0.48
C VAL A 398 9.24 6.55 -1.48
N VAL A 399 7.93 6.45 -1.43
CA VAL A 399 7.10 5.73 -2.39
C VAL A 399 6.04 6.67 -2.96
N ILE A 400 5.93 6.74 -4.28
CA ILE A 400 4.94 7.56 -5.01
C ILE A 400 4.15 6.65 -5.93
N GLU A 401 2.85 6.58 -5.72
CA GLU A 401 1.95 5.76 -6.52
C GLU A 401 1.06 6.64 -7.41
N GLY A 402 1.04 6.32 -8.71
CA GLY A 402 0.17 6.98 -9.69
C GLY A 402 0.43 8.47 -9.88
N LYS A 403 -0.60 9.20 -10.29
CA LYS A 403 -0.56 10.64 -10.58
C LYS A 403 -0.45 11.48 -9.29
N ASN A 404 0.65 11.33 -8.57
CA ASN A 404 0.87 11.97 -7.28
C ASN A 404 2.29 12.54 -7.17
N SER A 405 2.56 13.30 -6.12
CA SER A 405 3.84 13.99 -6.00
C SER A 405 4.43 13.97 -4.60
N VAL A 406 5.77 13.98 -4.54
CA VAL A 406 6.53 14.28 -3.33
C VAL A 406 7.56 15.36 -3.65
N THR A 407 7.58 16.40 -2.83
CA THR A 407 8.59 17.49 -2.89
C THR A 407 9.37 17.52 -1.59
N LEU A 408 10.70 17.44 -1.69
CA LEU A 408 11.64 17.57 -0.59
C LEU A 408 12.46 18.87 -0.75
N GLU A 409 12.51 19.71 0.27
CA GLU A 409 13.31 20.94 0.29
C GLU A 409 14.09 21.07 1.60
N ASN A 410 15.41 21.06 1.52
CA ASN A 410 16.30 21.06 2.69
C ASN A 410 15.98 19.87 3.66
N VAL A 411 15.96 18.65 3.11
CA VAL A 411 15.59 17.42 3.82
C VAL A 411 16.78 16.46 3.87
N ASP A 412 17.03 15.85 5.04
CA ASP A 412 17.91 14.71 5.20
C ASP A 412 17.09 13.40 5.08
N LEU A 413 17.20 12.71 3.96
CA LEU A 413 16.60 11.40 3.72
C LEU A 413 17.65 10.31 3.83
N THR A 414 17.48 9.38 4.75
CA THR A 414 18.32 8.18 4.89
C THR A 414 17.47 6.92 4.80
N ASP A 415 17.77 6.10 3.82
CA ASP A 415 17.18 4.79 3.62
C ASP A 415 18.20 3.68 3.87
N THR A 416 17.78 2.60 4.49
CA THR A 416 18.57 1.37 4.60
C THR A 416 17.94 0.22 3.82
N ASN A 417 16.64 0.22 3.64
CA ASN A 417 15.83 -0.82 2.97
C ASN A 417 16.38 -2.23 3.22
N SER A 418 16.54 -2.58 4.50
CA SER A 418 17.27 -3.80 4.88
C SER A 418 16.45 -5.08 4.67
N LYS A 419 15.15 -4.97 4.35
CA LYS A 419 14.26 -6.10 4.18
C LYS A 419 13.25 -5.85 3.05
N LEU A 420 13.20 -6.77 2.09
CA LEU A 420 12.21 -6.72 1.00
C LEU A 420 10.81 -6.97 1.53
N ASN A 421 9.84 -6.26 0.99
CA ASN A 421 8.43 -6.42 1.30
C ASN A 421 7.74 -7.30 0.25
N GLY A 422 6.92 -8.26 0.71
CA GLY A 422 6.10 -9.12 -0.14
C GLY A 422 6.87 -9.78 -1.29
N GLN A 423 6.43 -9.54 -2.50
CA GLN A 423 6.98 -10.07 -3.75
C GLN A 423 8.16 -9.25 -4.32
N SER A 424 8.57 -8.17 -3.67
CA SER A 424 9.65 -7.32 -4.17
C SER A 424 10.95 -8.10 -4.30
N THR A 425 11.63 -7.93 -5.42
CA THR A 425 12.93 -8.55 -5.71
C THR A 425 14.08 -7.56 -5.66
N THR A 426 13.79 -6.26 -5.58
CA THR A 426 14.76 -5.18 -5.72
C THR A 426 14.70 -4.24 -4.52
N TYR A 427 15.85 -4.00 -3.88
CA TYR A 427 16.02 -2.94 -2.89
C TYR A 427 16.10 -1.59 -3.59
N LYS A 428 15.46 -0.56 -3.04
CA LYS A 428 15.34 0.77 -3.63
C LYS A 428 15.03 1.82 -2.57
N ASN A 429 15.41 3.05 -2.79
CA ASN A 429 15.15 4.17 -1.87
C ASN A 429 13.92 4.98 -2.30
N ILE A 430 13.94 5.52 -3.52
CA ILE A 430 12.85 6.35 -4.05
C ILE A 430 12.17 5.54 -5.15
N PHE A 431 10.91 5.18 -4.90
CA PHE A 431 10.14 4.28 -5.74
C PHE A 431 8.93 5.02 -6.36
N LEU A 432 8.88 5.08 -7.69
CA LEU A 432 7.78 5.64 -8.46
C LEU A 432 7.12 4.53 -9.26
N TYR A 433 5.82 4.34 -9.08
CA TYR A 433 5.13 3.23 -9.73
C TYR A 433 3.63 3.48 -9.86
N GLN A 434 2.95 2.68 -10.67
CA GLN A 434 1.50 2.54 -10.67
C GLN A 434 1.17 1.11 -10.25
N SER A 435 0.40 0.96 -9.18
CA SER A 435 -0.12 -0.36 -8.77
C SER A 435 -1.30 -0.77 -9.64
N MET A 436 -1.75 -2.01 -9.43
CA MET A 436 -2.99 -2.52 -10.03
C MET A 436 -4.16 -2.51 -9.02
N SER A 437 -3.97 -1.91 -7.83
CA SER A 437 -4.99 -1.87 -6.76
C SER A 437 -6.13 -0.89 -7.06
N GLY A 438 -5.87 0.13 -7.89
CA GLY A 438 -6.80 1.24 -8.13
C GLY A 438 -6.86 2.24 -6.98
N ASP A 439 -5.90 2.26 -6.07
CA ASP A 439 -5.86 3.21 -4.94
C ASP A 439 -5.37 4.60 -5.35
N ALA A 440 -4.62 4.68 -6.44
CA ALA A 440 -4.20 5.94 -7.05
C ALA A 440 -4.65 6.03 -8.52
N SER A 441 -4.94 7.24 -8.97
CA SER A 441 -5.25 7.50 -10.38
C SER A 441 -4.03 7.30 -11.27
N ASP A 442 -4.25 6.73 -12.46
CA ASP A 442 -3.21 6.60 -13.46
C ASP A 442 -2.68 7.97 -13.89
N GLY A 443 -1.38 8.05 -14.11
CA GLY A 443 -0.74 9.26 -14.60
C GLY A 443 0.72 9.39 -14.20
N GLU A 444 1.25 10.62 -14.33
CA GLU A 444 2.65 10.90 -14.10
C GLU A 444 2.95 11.04 -12.60
N ALA A 445 3.82 10.20 -12.07
CA ALA A 445 4.39 10.33 -10.74
C ALA A 445 5.50 11.40 -10.73
N THR A 446 5.48 12.32 -9.77
CA THR A 446 6.47 13.40 -9.70
C THR A 446 7.26 13.38 -8.40
N PHE A 447 8.58 13.28 -8.50
CA PHE A 447 9.49 13.47 -7.38
C PHE A 447 10.32 14.73 -7.60
N THR A 448 10.37 15.61 -6.62
CA THR A 448 11.19 16.83 -6.65
C THR A 448 12.05 16.91 -5.39
N ALA A 449 13.37 17.08 -5.54
CA ALA A 449 14.26 17.34 -4.43
C ALA A 449 15.14 18.57 -4.71
N LYS A 450 15.24 19.43 -3.72
CA LYS A 450 16.07 20.63 -3.76
C LYS A 450 16.80 20.82 -2.44
N ASP A 451 18.09 21.19 -2.53
CA ASP A 451 18.95 21.51 -1.37
C ASP A 451 18.92 20.41 -0.29
N SER A 452 18.76 19.15 -0.69
CA SER A 452 18.51 18.01 0.19
C SER A 452 19.68 17.02 0.17
N ASN A 453 19.79 16.24 1.24
CA ASN A 453 20.76 15.15 1.36
C ASN A 453 20.02 13.81 1.29
N ILE A 454 20.32 13.00 0.26
CA ILE A 454 19.66 11.71 -0.01
C ILE A 454 20.70 10.60 0.10
N VAL A 455 20.53 9.71 1.06
CA VAL A 455 21.45 8.59 1.32
C VAL A 455 20.71 7.27 1.12
N THR A 456 21.18 6.49 0.16
CA THR A 456 20.74 5.11 -0.09
C THR A 456 21.82 4.16 0.46
N ASN A 457 21.46 3.33 1.45
CA ASN A 457 22.40 2.34 1.99
C ASN A 457 22.25 0.96 1.35
N LYS A 458 21.13 0.70 0.65
CA LYS A 458 20.94 -0.57 -0.04
C LYS A 458 20.03 -0.41 -1.25
N GLY A 459 20.48 -0.96 -2.40
CA GLY A 459 19.73 -1.00 -3.65
C GLY A 459 19.86 0.25 -4.50
N ASP A 460 18.88 0.47 -5.36
CA ASP A 460 18.86 1.56 -6.31
C ASP A 460 18.38 2.87 -5.67
N THR A 461 18.94 4.01 -6.07
CA THR A 461 18.51 5.31 -5.53
C THR A 461 17.13 5.67 -6.07
N PHE A 462 16.93 5.59 -7.39
CA PHE A 462 15.64 5.79 -8.04
C PHE A 462 15.22 4.52 -8.77
N TYR A 463 13.99 4.08 -8.52
CA TYR A 463 13.42 2.91 -9.17
C TYR A 463 12.04 3.23 -9.74
N ILE A 464 11.85 2.98 -11.03
CA ILE A 464 10.64 3.34 -11.76
C ILE A 464 10.07 2.11 -12.48
N THR A 465 8.76 1.87 -12.36
CA THR A 465 8.07 0.77 -13.04
C THR A 465 6.60 1.06 -13.24
N ASN A 466 6.05 0.58 -14.35
CA ASN A 466 4.62 0.65 -14.68
C ASN A 466 4.01 2.06 -14.58
N THR A 467 4.80 3.12 -14.84
CA THR A 467 4.33 4.51 -14.73
C THR A 467 5.13 5.46 -15.60
N SER A 468 4.54 6.60 -15.93
CA SER A 468 5.30 7.78 -16.34
C SER A 468 5.81 8.52 -15.11
N ALA A 469 7.06 8.96 -15.12
CA ALA A 469 7.68 9.59 -13.97
C ALA A 469 8.51 10.82 -14.34
N THR A 470 8.37 11.90 -13.58
CA THR A 470 9.26 13.07 -13.65
C THR A 470 10.05 13.21 -12.35
N ILE A 471 11.36 13.22 -12.44
CA ILE A 471 12.31 13.41 -11.33
C ILE A 471 13.03 14.73 -11.53
N ASN A 472 12.83 15.67 -10.60
CA ASN A 472 13.46 17.00 -10.62
C ASN A 472 14.48 17.10 -9.48
N LEU A 473 15.74 17.29 -9.82
CA LEU A 473 16.85 17.37 -8.87
C LEU A 473 17.58 18.72 -8.99
N SER A 474 17.74 19.41 -7.88
CA SER A 474 18.46 20.69 -7.84
C SER A 474 19.29 20.82 -6.58
N ASN A 475 20.62 20.96 -6.74
CA ASN A 475 21.56 21.23 -5.66
C ASN A 475 21.49 20.23 -4.48
N ASN A 476 21.25 18.95 -4.76
CA ASN A 476 21.21 17.91 -3.73
C ASN A 476 22.57 17.22 -3.58
N THR A 477 22.84 16.72 -2.37
CA THR A 477 23.86 15.70 -2.14
C THR A 477 23.21 14.33 -2.24
N ILE A 478 23.61 13.52 -3.22
CA ILE A 478 23.05 12.18 -3.43
C ILE A 478 24.17 11.16 -3.27
N THR A 479 24.01 10.24 -2.32
CA THR A 479 25.00 9.20 -2.02
C THR A 479 24.34 7.84 -2.07
N ASN A 480 24.88 6.92 -2.87
CA ASN A 480 24.53 5.51 -2.83
C ASN A 480 25.71 4.71 -2.25
N ASN A 481 25.51 4.14 -1.08
CA ASN A 481 26.52 3.33 -0.37
C ASN A 481 26.54 1.86 -0.83
N ASP A 482 25.52 1.40 -1.54
CA ASP A 482 25.46 0.06 -2.12
C ASP A 482 26.29 0.02 -3.39
N LYS A 483 27.37 -0.78 -3.37
CA LYS A 483 28.27 -0.96 -4.52
C LYS A 483 27.59 -1.59 -5.74
N THR A 484 26.45 -2.27 -5.54
CA THR A 484 25.67 -2.94 -6.57
C THR A 484 24.44 -2.15 -6.99
N GLY A 485 24.12 -1.08 -6.25
CA GLY A 485 22.98 -0.22 -6.53
C GLY A 485 23.24 0.75 -7.67
N ASN A 486 22.18 1.08 -8.39
CA ASN A 486 22.21 2.05 -9.48
C ASN A 486 21.78 3.43 -8.99
N PHE A 487 22.17 4.47 -9.71
CA PHE A 487 21.59 5.80 -9.51
C PHE A 487 20.13 5.83 -9.95
N LEU A 488 19.84 5.28 -11.13
CA LEU A 488 18.48 5.17 -11.64
C LEU A 488 18.29 3.82 -12.35
N LYS A 489 17.19 3.15 -12.01
CA LYS A 489 16.76 1.94 -12.69
C LYS A 489 15.30 2.06 -13.08
N SER A 490 15.00 1.84 -14.36
CA SER A 490 13.65 1.83 -14.90
C SER A 490 13.43 0.54 -15.67
N GLN A 491 12.50 -0.29 -15.20
CA GLN A 491 12.24 -1.60 -15.77
C GLN A 491 10.82 -2.08 -15.51
N LYS A 492 10.40 -3.07 -16.26
CA LYS A 492 9.18 -3.84 -16.00
C LYS A 492 9.32 -4.70 -14.75
N GLU A 493 8.22 -4.96 -14.10
CA GLU A 493 8.06 -5.96 -13.04
C GLU A 493 7.18 -7.12 -13.52
N SER A 494 6.97 -8.13 -12.66
CA SER A 494 6.11 -9.28 -12.95
C SER A 494 4.61 -8.96 -12.97
N TRP A 495 4.25 -7.72 -12.77
CA TRP A 495 2.87 -7.19 -12.71
C TRP A 495 2.72 -5.97 -13.63
N GLY A 496 1.48 -5.49 -13.81
CA GLY A 496 1.14 -4.49 -14.81
C GLY A 496 0.79 -5.14 -16.16
N ASN A 497 0.44 -4.35 -17.16
CA ASN A 497 0.12 -4.84 -18.49
C ASN A 497 1.39 -5.20 -19.25
N GLU A 498 1.58 -6.46 -19.57
CA GLU A 498 2.78 -6.96 -20.27
C GLU A 498 3.09 -6.13 -21.53
N GLY A 499 4.35 -5.73 -21.68
CA GLY A 499 4.84 -4.91 -22.78
C GLY A 499 4.60 -3.41 -22.65
N SER A 500 3.84 -2.96 -21.63
CA SER A 500 3.62 -1.55 -21.30
C SER A 500 3.86 -1.20 -19.83
N ASN A 501 4.28 -2.17 -19.03
CA ASN A 501 4.56 -2.02 -17.61
C ASN A 501 6.00 -1.58 -17.27
N GLY A 502 6.71 -0.98 -18.21
CA GLY A 502 7.98 -0.31 -17.97
C GLY A 502 7.81 1.08 -17.36
N GLY A 503 8.91 1.81 -17.21
CA GLY A 503 8.90 3.21 -16.80
C GLY A 503 9.15 4.15 -17.98
N ASP A 504 8.37 5.23 -18.07
CA ASP A 504 8.63 6.35 -18.99
C ASP A 504 9.14 7.54 -18.18
N THR A 505 10.46 7.69 -18.12
CA THR A 505 11.12 8.57 -17.14
C THR A 505 11.66 9.85 -17.76
N THR A 506 11.34 11.00 -17.15
CA THR A 506 12.04 12.27 -17.38
C THR A 506 12.87 12.61 -16.14
N LEU A 507 14.18 12.69 -16.29
CA LEU A 507 15.13 13.14 -15.26
C LEU A 507 15.61 14.55 -15.58
N ASN A 508 15.30 15.51 -14.74
CA ASN A 508 15.76 16.90 -14.83
C ASN A 508 16.81 17.18 -13.76
N MET A 509 18.00 17.54 -14.18
CA MET A 509 19.12 17.95 -13.32
C MET A 509 19.41 19.43 -13.54
N THR A 510 19.39 20.22 -12.46
CA THR A 510 19.68 21.66 -12.48
C THR A 510 20.70 21.98 -11.40
N ASN A 511 21.91 22.37 -11.77
CA ASN A 511 23.03 22.54 -10.82
C ASN A 511 23.16 21.31 -9.90
N GLN A 512 23.08 20.10 -10.48
CA GLN A 512 23.00 18.85 -9.75
C GLN A 512 24.14 17.91 -10.14
N SER A 513 24.84 17.38 -9.12
CA SER A 513 25.77 16.28 -9.31
C SER A 513 25.11 14.94 -8.99
N ALA A 514 25.36 13.95 -9.84
CA ALA A 514 24.89 12.59 -9.66
C ALA A 514 25.94 11.57 -10.08
N THR A 515 26.05 10.48 -9.33
CA THR A 515 27.00 9.40 -9.58
C THR A 515 26.33 8.05 -9.48
N GLY A 516 26.71 7.12 -10.35
CA GLY A 516 26.20 5.74 -10.41
C GLY A 516 25.56 5.42 -11.76
N ASN A 517 25.28 4.14 -12.00
CA ASN A 517 24.78 3.68 -13.30
C ASN A 517 23.31 4.02 -13.53
N ILE A 518 22.97 4.18 -14.79
CA ILE A 518 21.59 4.26 -15.28
C ILE A 518 21.28 2.98 -16.05
N VAL A 519 20.25 2.23 -15.62
CA VAL A 519 19.81 0.96 -16.21
C VAL A 519 18.36 1.10 -16.66
N ILE A 520 18.13 0.86 -17.94
CA ILE A 520 16.81 0.98 -18.58
C ILE A 520 16.55 -0.30 -19.37
N ASP A 521 15.40 -0.94 -19.21
CA ASP A 521 15.05 -2.15 -19.93
C ASP A 521 14.45 -1.89 -21.32
N GLU A 522 14.11 -2.96 -22.04
CA GLU A 522 13.69 -2.96 -23.44
C GLU A 522 12.31 -2.33 -23.70
N ILE A 523 11.52 -2.08 -22.66
CA ILE A 523 10.20 -1.44 -22.79
C ILE A 523 10.15 -0.06 -22.14
N SER A 524 11.18 0.30 -21.37
CA SER A 524 11.26 1.56 -20.64
C SER A 524 12.01 2.64 -21.45
N THR A 525 11.72 3.90 -21.13
CA THR A 525 12.36 5.07 -21.75
C THR A 525 12.95 6.02 -20.73
N LEU A 526 13.96 6.78 -21.13
CA LEU A 526 14.54 7.87 -20.34
C LEU A 526 14.80 9.11 -21.20
N LYS A 527 14.37 10.27 -20.71
CA LYS A 527 14.85 11.56 -21.14
C LYS A 527 15.61 12.22 -20.01
N MET A 528 16.91 12.42 -20.14
CA MET A 528 17.75 13.10 -19.16
C MET A 528 18.12 14.49 -19.66
N ASN A 529 17.66 15.50 -18.93
CA ASN A 529 17.96 16.91 -19.18
C ASN A 529 18.94 17.42 -18.12
N SER A 530 20.11 17.87 -18.54
CA SER A 530 21.14 18.41 -17.65
C SER A 530 21.44 19.86 -18.00
N LYS A 531 21.31 20.77 -17.02
CA LYS A 531 21.53 22.21 -17.21
C LYS A 531 22.15 22.86 -15.98
N ASP A 532 22.62 24.09 -16.19
CA ASP A 532 23.16 24.95 -15.13
C ASP A 532 24.32 24.28 -14.36
N SER A 533 25.33 23.80 -15.10
CA SER A 533 26.53 23.15 -14.56
C SER A 533 26.28 21.81 -13.86
N SER A 534 25.24 21.08 -14.27
CA SER A 534 25.00 19.73 -13.78
C SER A 534 26.12 18.77 -14.17
N TYR A 535 26.41 17.80 -13.32
CA TYR A 535 27.45 16.80 -13.51
C TYR A 535 26.90 15.39 -13.32
N TYR A 536 27.14 14.51 -14.26
CA TYR A 536 26.84 13.10 -14.13
C TYR A 536 28.10 12.25 -14.34
N GLU A 537 28.31 11.25 -13.45
CA GLU A 537 29.39 10.28 -13.59
C GLU A 537 28.83 8.86 -13.46
N GLY A 538 28.90 8.06 -14.53
CA GLY A 538 28.37 6.73 -14.53
C GLY A 538 28.34 6.07 -15.91
N THR A 539 27.87 4.83 -15.95
CA THR A 539 27.56 4.11 -17.18
C THR A 539 26.09 4.27 -17.50
N ILE A 540 25.74 4.60 -18.73
CA ILE A 540 24.37 4.78 -19.19
C ILE A 540 23.99 3.60 -20.06
N ASN A 541 23.05 2.74 -19.59
CA ASN A 541 22.54 1.60 -20.34
C ASN A 541 23.65 0.70 -20.89
N GLY A 542 24.59 0.27 -20.04
CA GLY A 542 25.78 -0.51 -20.44
C GLY A 542 25.44 -1.80 -21.19
N ASP A 543 24.30 -2.43 -20.92
CA ASP A 543 23.83 -3.63 -21.58
C ASP A 543 23.12 -3.37 -22.92
N ASN A 544 22.95 -2.09 -23.31
CA ASN A 544 22.27 -1.67 -24.54
C ASN A 544 20.84 -2.24 -24.70
N THR A 545 20.08 -2.24 -23.63
CA THR A 545 18.73 -2.85 -23.57
C THR A 545 17.60 -1.86 -23.77
N ALA A 546 17.79 -0.59 -23.43
CA ALA A 546 16.76 0.43 -23.38
C ALA A 546 15.94 0.55 -24.67
N LYS A 547 14.64 0.71 -24.54
CA LYS A 547 13.77 1.08 -25.66
C LYS A 547 14.17 2.44 -26.26
N SER A 548 14.44 3.42 -25.39
CA SER A 548 14.93 4.74 -25.80
C SER A 548 15.60 5.47 -24.65
N ILE A 549 16.74 6.10 -24.93
CA ILE A 549 17.37 7.07 -24.04
C ILE A 549 17.74 8.30 -24.82
N LYS A 550 17.25 9.47 -24.40
CA LYS A 550 17.63 10.77 -24.96
C LYS A 550 18.35 11.61 -23.91
N LEU A 551 19.59 12.01 -24.22
CA LEU A 551 20.35 12.95 -23.42
C LEU A 551 20.22 14.36 -24.02
N VAL A 552 20.00 15.34 -23.13
CA VAL A 552 19.97 16.78 -23.50
C VAL A 552 20.88 17.52 -22.53
N LEU A 553 21.95 18.10 -23.06
CA LEU A 553 22.94 18.83 -22.30
C LEU A 553 23.02 20.30 -22.74
N ASP A 554 23.11 21.19 -21.77
CA ASP A 554 23.56 22.56 -22.05
C ASP A 554 25.11 22.65 -22.11
N LYS A 555 25.63 23.80 -22.50
CA LYS A 555 27.09 24.00 -22.63
C LYS A 555 27.85 23.88 -21.31
N THR A 556 27.19 24.01 -20.18
CA THR A 556 27.84 24.09 -18.87
C THR A 556 27.82 22.75 -18.14
N SER A 557 26.93 21.85 -18.53
CA SER A 557 26.74 20.53 -17.91
C SER A 557 27.78 19.54 -18.46
N LYS A 558 28.17 18.58 -17.62
CA LYS A 558 29.23 17.62 -17.95
C LYS A 558 28.78 16.19 -17.68
N ILE A 559 29.28 15.29 -18.53
CA ILE A 559 29.15 13.83 -18.33
C ILE A 559 30.56 13.24 -18.29
N LYS A 560 30.79 12.30 -17.35
CA LYS A 560 31.97 11.44 -17.32
C LYS A 560 31.52 9.98 -17.35
N LEU A 561 32.02 9.23 -18.33
CA LEU A 561 31.68 7.82 -18.47
C LEU A 561 32.53 6.94 -17.54
N THR A 562 31.93 5.89 -17.01
CA THR A 562 32.61 4.83 -16.25
C THR A 562 32.53 3.46 -16.94
N GLY A 563 31.87 3.38 -18.10
CA GLY A 563 31.74 2.22 -18.95
C GLY A 563 31.18 2.61 -20.32
N ASP A 564 31.28 1.71 -21.29
CA ASP A 564 30.66 1.90 -22.59
C ASP A 564 29.16 2.17 -22.41
N SER A 565 28.64 3.20 -23.03
CA SER A 565 27.31 3.72 -22.81
C SER A 565 26.53 3.82 -24.11
N TYR A 566 25.22 3.52 -24.06
CA TYR A 566 24.38 3.40 -25.24
C TYR A 566 23.11 4.24 -25.09
N VAL A 567 22.92 5.18 -26.02
CA VAL A 567 21.76 6.07 -26.07
C VAL A 567 21.16 6.12 -27.48
N THR A 568 19.87 6.43 -27.57
CA THR A 568 19.19 6.56 -28.88
C THR A 568 19.27 7.97 -29.42
N GLY A 569 19.56 8.97 -28.60
CA GLY A 569 19.71 10.37 -29.04
C GLY A 569 20.54 11.19 -28.08
N LEU A 570 21.28 12.15 -28.64
CA LEU A 570 22.06 13.16 -27.93
C LEU A 570 21.78 14.53 -28.53
N GLU A 571 21.33 15.45 -27.71
CA GLU A 571 21.27 16.89 -28.01
C GLU A 571 22.25 17.58 -27.06
N ASP A 572 23.36 18.01 -27.59
CA ASP A 572 24.40 18.72 -26.83
C ASP A 572 24.59 20.12 -27.39
N SER A 573 24.52 21.14 -26.54
CA SER A 573 24.78 22.52 -26.92
C SER A 573 26.24 22.79 -27.14
N ASP A 574 27.14 21.90 -26.68
CA ASP A 574 28.58 21.88 -27.04
C ASP A 574 28.79 20.92 -28.21
N THR A 575 28.87 21.45 -29.40
CA THR A 575 28.96 20.67 -30.65
C THR A 575 30.25 19.87 -30.79
N ASP A 576 31.28 20.22 -30.05
CA ASP A 576 32.58 19.54 -30.04
C ASP A 576 32.65 18.44 -28.96
N TYR A 577 31.60 18.28 -28.16
CA TYR A 577 31.48 17.33 -27.06
C TYR A 577 32.59 17.43 -26.02
N SER A 578 33.18 18.65 -25.84
CA SER A 578 34.28 18.88 -24.87
C SER A 578 33.80 18.78 -23.42
N ASN A 579 32.47 18.84 -23.21
CA ASN A 579 31.80 18.64 -21.94
C ASN A 579 31.52 17.14 -21.61
N ILE A 580 31.90 16.22 -22.53
CA ILE A 580 31.81 14.76 -22.30
C ILE A 580 33.20 14.18 -22.08
N ASP A 581 33.54 13.79 -20.86
CA ASP A 581 34.70 13.00 -20.53
C ASP A 581 34.43 11.52 -20.80
N PHE A 582 34.91 11.05 -21.92
CA PHE A 582 34.77 9.64 -22.30
C PHE A 582 35.58 8.69 -21.41
N ASN A 583 36.63 9.16 -20.75
CA ASN A 583 37.43 8.40 -19.78
C ASN A 583 37.91 7.03 -20.31
N GLY A 584 38.17 6.95 -21.62
CA GLY A 584 38.62 5.73 -22.32
C GLY A 584 37.50 4.80 -22.78
N TYR A 585 36.25 5.12 -22.50
CA TYR A 585 35.05 4.38 -22.92
C TYR A 585 34.41 5.00 -24.16
N LYS A 586 33.40 4.35 -24.71
CA LYS A 586 32.65 4.83 -25.87
C LYS A 586 31.23 5.25 -25.50
N LEU A 587 30.79 6.34 -26.13
CA LEU A 587 29.36 6.69 -26.16
C LEU A 587 28.79 6.36 -27.53
N TYR A 588 27.87 5.42 -27.56
CA TYR A 588 27.14 5.05 -28.77
C TYR A 588 25.84 5.83 -28.84
N VAL A 589 25.66 6.59 -29.89
CA VAL A 589 24.43 7.33 -30.18
C VAL A 589 23.78 6.67 -31.39
N ASN A 590 22.58 6.10 -31.19
CA ASN A 590 21.85 5.34 -32.22
C ASN A 590 22.75 4.28 -32.89
N GLY A 591 23.49 3.52 -32.07
CA GLY A 591 24.38 2.43 -32.52
C GLY A 591 25.72 2.86 -33.11
N LYS A 592 26.01 4.17 -33.19
CA LYS A 592 27.28 4.71 -33.72
C LYS A 592 28.06 5.40 -32.62
N ALA A 593 29.34 4.98 -32.42
CA ALA A 593 30.25 5.66 -31.50
C ALA A 593 30.55 7.09 -32.01
N ILE A 594 30.56 8.05 -31.09
CA ILE A 594 30.83 9.48 -31.39
C ILE A 594 32.24 9.91 -31.03
N ASN A 595 33.06 9.00 -30.42
CA ASN A 595 34.45 9.19 -30.05
C ASN A 595 35.33 8.06 -30.55
#